data_ace6325d6f3a40c48f183dc36895ee4d
#
_entry.id   ace6325d6f3a40c48f183dc36895ee4d
#
_cell.length_a   1.000
_cell.length_b   1.000
_cell.length_c   1.000
_cell.angle_alpha   90.00
_cell.angle_beta   90.00
_cell.angle_gamma   90.00
#
_symmetry.space_group_name_H-M   'P 1'
#
loop_
_entity.id
_entity.type
_entity.pdbx_description
1 polymer ?
#
loop_
_entity_poly.entity_id
_entity_poly.type
_entity_poly.pdbx_seq_one_letter_code
_entity_poly.pdbx_strand_id
1 'polypeptide(L)'
;MSPGRTDAPPPPPLPFVDEHTILVAADVEDVWWALAEALDWAFSRPSAVRYAKLVGCADHTAGGPRPPVAGETAFPGFRTASAVPPRELTLLGRHRFSSYTWTFRLDDAEPGGGVRLRAETRATFPGPVGGLYRLLVLGTGTHAKLTRRLLTTARLLAERPWREAPGETQAEAPAEAPGESPA
;
A
#
# COMPACT_ATOMS: atom_id res chain seq x y z
N MET A 1 -19.05 -19.13 -32.51
CA MET A 1 -20.04 -18.30 -31.80
C MET A 1 -19.63 -18.24 -30.35
N SER A 2 -18.91 -17.18 -29.94
CA SER A 2 -18.53 -16.95 -28.53
C SER A 2 -19.74 -16.39 -27.79
N PRO A 3 -20.08 -16.91 -26.59
CA PRO A 3 -21.17 -16.35 -25.80
C PRO A 3 -20.77 -14.94 -25.34
N GLY A 4 -21.63 -13.99 -25.65
CA GLY A 4 -21.47 -12.56 -25.31
C GLY A 4 -21.28 -12.42 -23.80
N ARG A 5 -20.20 -11.76 -23.40
CA ARG A 5 -19.97 -11.27 -22.03
C ARG A 5 -21.10 -10.27 -21.73
N THR A 6 -22.01 -10.66 -20.86
CA THR A 6 -23.09 -9.78 -20.39
C THR A 6 -22.43 -8.62 -19.67
N ASP A 7 -22.48 -7.46 -20.27
CA ASP A 7 -21.93 -6.20 -19.73
C ASP A 7 -22.89 -5.68 -18.63
N ALA A 8 -22.92 -6.37 -17.51
CA ALA A 8 -23.65 -5.89 -16.33
C ALA A 8 -22.92 -4.64 -15.82
N PRO A 9 -23.63 -3.55 -15.52
CA PRO A 9 -23.01 -2.36 -14.97
C PRO A 9 -22.23 -2.73 -13.68
N PRO A 10 -21.04 -2.11 -13.47
CA PRO A 10 -20.28 -2.36 -12.26
C PRO A 10 -21.13 -2.07 -11.03
N PRO A 11 -21.01 -2.88 -9.96
CA PRO A 11 -21.78 -2.65 -8.73
C PRO A 11 -21.50 -1.25 -8.20
N PRO A 12 -22.50 -0.58 -7.60
CA PRO A 12 -22.32 0.75 -7.07
C PRO A 12 -21.19 0.76 -6.02
N PRO A 13 -20.40 1.84 -5.95
CA PRO A 13 -19.32 1.95 -4.98
C PRO A 13 -19.86 1.84 -3.56
N LEU A 14 -19.09 1.22 -2.67
CA LEU A 14 -19.43 1.12 -1.25
C LEU A 14 -19.58 2.52 -0.64
N PRO A 15 -20.43 2.69 0.41
CA PRO A 15 -20.56 3.94 1.13
C PRO A 15 -19.22 4.48 1.63
N PHE A 16 -19.02 5.79 1.50
CA PHE A 16 -17.84 6.49 2.01
C PHE A 16 -17.79 6.41 3.54
N VAL A 17 -16.60 6.20 4.08
CA VAL A 17 -16.34 6.16 5.52
C VAL A 17 -15.47 7.34 5.93
N ASP A 18 -14.23 7.40 5.43
CA ASP A 18 -13.27 8.46 5.71
C ASP A 18 -12.20 8.57 4.62
N GLU A 19 -11.46 9.68 4.64
CA GLU A 19 -10.26 9.89 3.85
C GLU A 19 -9.18 10.52 4.73
N HIS A 20 -7.97 10.04 4.60
CA HIS A 20 -6.79 10.59 5.25
C HIS A 20 -5.73 10.93 4.21
N THR A 21 -5.07 12.07 4.41
CA THR A 21 -4.09 12.60 3.46
C THR A 21 -2.81 12.99 4.19
N ILE A 22 -1.66 12.77 3.54
CA ILE A 22 -0.36 13.24 4.00
C ILE A 22 0.45 13.74 2.81
N LEU A 23 1.29 14.76 3.03
CA LEU A 23 2.27 15.21 2.05
C LEU A 23 3.59 14.48 2.28
N VAL A 24 4.23 14.06 1.19
CA VAL A 24 5.48 13.31 1.18
C VAL A 24 6.47 14.03 0.27
N ALA A 25 7.63 14.41 0.81
CA ALA A 25 8.68 15.11 0.08
C ALA A 25 9.61 14.10 -0.63
N ALA A 26 9.06 13.37 -1.58
CA ALA A 26 9.76 12.36 -2.38
C ALA A 26 9.08 12.19 -3.75
N ASP A 27 9.76 11.53 -4.68
CA ASP A 27 9.23 11.22 -6.00
C ASP A 27 8.11 10.18 -5.91
N VAL A 28 7.21 10.17 -6.89
CA VAL A 28 6.02 9.32 -6.84
C VAL A 28 6.35 7.83 -6.86
N GLU A 29 7.41 7.43 -7.55
CA GLU A 29 7.93 6.07 -7.58
C GLU A 29 8.43 5.63 -6.20
N ASP A 30 9.16 6.48 -5.50
CA ASP A 30 9.66 6.20 -4.14
C ASP A 30 8.49 6.06 -3.16
N VAL A 31 7.48 6.94 -3.27
CA VAL A 31 6.27 6.86 -2.44
C VAL A 31 5.48 5.59 -2.74
N TRP A 32 5.42 5.15 -4.02
CA TRP A 32 4.77 3.90 -4.40
C TRP A 32 5.42 2.67 -3.76
N TRP A 33 6.75 2.58 -3.83
CA TRP A 33 7.50 1.51 -3.19
C TRP A 33 7.40 1.55 -1.67
N ALA A 34 7.49 2.73 -1.08
CA ALA A 34 7.36 2.95 0.35
C ALA A 34 5.96 2.57 0.87
N LEU A 35 4.91 2.84 0.09
CA LEU A 35 3.54 2.40 0.40
C LEU A 35 3.44 0.87 0.41
N ALA A 36 4.02 0.19 -0.59
CA ALA A 36 4.04 -1.27 -0.64
C ALA A 36 4.76 -1.88 0.58
N GLU A 37 5.91 -1.32 0.95
CA GLU A 37 6.68 -1.75 2.13
C GLU A 37 5.90 -1.47 3.44
N ALA A 38 5.26 -0.32 3.56
CA ALA A 38 4.44 0.03 4.72
C ALA A 38 3.25 -0.91 4.90
N LEU A 39 2.60 -1.32 3.81
CA LEU A 39 1.53 -2.31 3.82
C LEU A 39 2.05 -3.69 4.27
N ASP A 40 3.17 -4.14 3.73
CA ASP A 40 3.79 -5.39 4.15
C ASP A 40 4.11 -5.37 5.64
N TRP A 41 4.76 -4.32 6.13
CA TRP A 41 5.08 -4.18 7.54
C TRP A 41 3.84 -4.17 8.43
N ALA A 42 2.76 -3.49 8.01
CA ALA A 42 1.52 -3.41 8.77
C ALA A 42 0.80 -4.76 8.86
N PHE A 43 0.78 -5.54 7.76
CA PHE A 43 0.01 -6.76 7.64
C PHE A 43 0.80 -8.05 7.89
N SER A 44 2.14 -8.03 7.88
CA SER A 44 2.97 -9.20 8.21
C SER A 44 2.98 -9.58 9.68
N ARG A 45 2.36 -8.78 10.54
CA ARG A 45 2.32 -9.04 11.99
C ARG A 45 1.43 -10.24 12.31
N PRO A 46 1.85 -11.13 13.22
CA PRO A 46 1.01 -12.24 13.67
C PRO A 46 -0.37 -11.81 14.19
N SER A 47 -0.47 -10.59 14.75
CA SER A 47 -1.72 -10.01 15.21
C SER A 47 -2.70 -9.73 14.07
N ALA A 48 -2.22 -9.28 12.91
CA ALA A 48 -3.05 -9.03 11.72
C ALA A 48 -3.64 -10.34 11.19
N VAL A 49 -2.80 -11.38 11.07
CA VAL A 49 -3.24 -12.71 10.64
C VAL A 49 -4.27 -13.30 11.61
N ARG A 50 -4.01 -13.21 12.93
CA ARG A 50 -4.97 -13.69 13.95
C ARG A 50 -6.29 -12.92 13.88
N TYR A 51 -6.23 -11.62 13.73
CA TYR A 51 -7.43 -10.80 13.58
C TYR A 51 -8.21 -11.17 12.33
N ALA A 52 -7.55 -11.29 11.16
CA ALA A 52 -8.19 -11.68 9.91
C ALA A 52 -8.92 -13.04 10.02
N LYS A 53 -8.29 -14.02 10.69
CA LYS A 53 -8.91 -15.32 10.99
C LYS A 53 -10.11 -15.18 11.94
N LEU A 54 -9.99 -14.40 13.02
CA LEU A 54 -11.03 -14.19 14.02
C LEU A 54 -12.30 -13.60 13.42
N VAL A 55 -12.17 -12.58 12.57
CA VAL A 55 -13.33 -11.94 11.94
C VAL A 55 -13.84 -12.70 10.71
N GLY A 56 -13.12 -13.73 10.26
CA GLY A 56 -13.50 -14.59 9.12
C GLY A 56 -13.25 -13.91 7.78
N CYS A 57 -12.08 -13.28 7.61
CA CYS A 57 -11.65 -12.79 6.31
C CYS A 57 -11.43 -13.95 5.34
N ALA A 58 -11.75 -13.73 4.04
CA ALA A 58 -11.46 -14.69 2.98
C ALA A 58 -9.93 -14.83 2.80
N ASP A 59 -9.22 -13.71 2.78
CA ASP A 59 -7.77 -13.63 2.66
C ASP A 59 -7.16 -13.43 4.07
N HIS A 60 -6.37 -14.39 4.57
CA HIS A 60 -5.74 -14.30 5.89
C HIS A 60 -4.24 -14.55 5.85
N THR A 61 -3.68 -14.71 4.64
CA THR A 61 -2.23 -14.84 4.41
C THR A 61 -1.75 -13.76 3.46
N ALA A 62 -0.54 -13.28 3.67
CA ALA A 62 0.14 -12.42 2.72
C ALA A 62 0.73 -13.26 1.58
N GLY A 63 0.72 -12.74 0.35
CA GLY A 63 1.30 -13.42 -0.81
C GLY A 63 1.29 -12.53 -2.05
N GLY A 64 2.01 -12.97 -3.09
CA GLY A 64 2.09 -12.29 -4.37
C GLY A 64 3.26 -11.31 -4.47
N PRO A 65 3.40 -10.67 -5.67
CA PRO A 65 4.53 -9.79 -5.98
C PRO A 65 4.52 -8.48 -5.20
N ARG A 66 5.68 -7.81 -5.18
CA ARG A 66 5.90 -6.47 -4.66
C ARG A 66 6.63 -5.63 -5.72
N PRO A 67 6.13 -4.43 -6.07
CA PRO A 67 4.89 -3.79 -5.59
C PRO A 67 3.62 -4.60 -5.89
N PRO A 68 2.48 -4.29 -5.23
CA PRO A 68 1.24 -5.03 -5.41
C PRO A 68 0.73 -5.05 -6.84
N VAL A 69 0.27 -6.23 -7.30
CA VAL A 69 -0.34 -6.44 -8.62
C VAL A 69 -1.80 -6.85 -8.44
N ALA A 70 -2.67 -6.32 -9.30
CA ALA A 70 -4.10 -6.61 -9.27
C ALA A 70 -4.38 -8.10 -9.42
N GLY A 71 -5.19 -8.66 -8.52
CA GLY A 71 -5.56 -10.07 -8.51
C GLY A 71 -4.49 -11.04 -8.00
N GLU A 72 -3.21 -10.63 -7.94
CA GLU A 72 -2.10 -11.51 -7.57
C GLU A 72 -1.57 -11.27 -6.15
N THR A 73 -1.74 -10.04 -5.64
CA THR A 73 -1.24 -9.66 -4.31
C THR A 73 -2.34 -9.69 -3.28
N ALA A 74 -2.08 -10.37 -2.18
CA ALA A 74 -2.95 -10.45 -1.01
C ALA A 74 -2.23 -10.01 0.26
N PHE A 75 -3.01 -9.45 1.18
CA PHE A 75 -2.62 -9.14 2.56
C PHE A 75 -3.66 -9.74 3.52
N PRO A 76 -3.33 -10.05 4.78
CA PRO A 76 -4.34 -10.48 5.75
C PRO A 76 -5.52 -9.50 5.85
N GLY A 77 -6.69 -9.93 5.39
CA GLY A 77 -7.91 -9.14 5.33
C GLY A 77 -8.15 -8.41 4.00
N PHE A 78 -7.21 -8.44 3.05
CA PHE A 78 -7.31 -7.71 1.78
C PHE A 78 -6.70 -8.48 0.63
N ARG A 79 -7.22 -8.22 -0.57
CA ARG A 79 -6.57 -8.55 -1.86
C ARG A 79 -6.47 -7.29 -2.71
N THR A 80 -5.50 -7.21 -3.58
CA THR A 80 -5.37 -6.13 -4.53
C THR A 80 -6.43 -6.28 -5.63
N ALA A 81 -7.39 -5.36 -5.67
CA ALA A 81 -8.45 -5.33 -6.67
C ALA A 81 -8.00 -4.59 -7.94
N SER A 82 -7.25 -3.50 -7.77
CA SER A 82 -6.68 -2.69 -8.86
C SER A 82 -5.33 -2.13 -8.43
N ALA A 83 -4.41 -2.05 -9.38
CA ALA A 83 -3.13 -1.36 -9.22
C ALA A 83 -2.80 -0.64 -10.54
N VAL A 84 -2.60 0.66 -10.46
CA VAL A 84 -2.17 1.54 -11.55
C VAL A 84 -0.89 2.24 -11.08
N PRO A 85 0.27 1.57 -11.18
CA PRO A 85 1.54 2.15 -10.74
C PRO A 85 1.90 3.42 -11.54
N PRO A 86 2.50 4.43 -10.91
CA PRO A 86 2.66 4.63 -9.47
C PRO A 86 1.54 5.47 -8.84
N ARG A 87 0.31 5.45 -9.37
CA ARG A 87 -0.75 6.43 -9.08
C ARG A 87 -1.89 5.94 -8.20
N GLU A 88 -2.33 4.69 -8.35
CA GLU A 88 -3.48 4.18 -7.59
C GLU A 88 -3.32 2.71 -7.20
N LEU A 89 -3.66 2.41 -5.95
CA LEU A 89 -3.76 1.05 -5.43
C LEU A 89 -5.09 0.90 -4.70
N THR A 90 -5.92 -0.05 -5.14
CA THR A 90 -7.18 -0.38 -4.47
C THR A 90 -7.11 -1.78 -3.86
N LEU A 91 -7.29 -1.85 -2.56
CA LEU A 91 -7.42 -3.08 -1.80
C LEU A 91 -8.90 -3.35 -1.50
N LEU A 92 -9.32 -4.59 -1.69
CA LEU A 92 -10.67 -5.07 -1.40
C LEU A 92 -10.61 -6.11 -0.29
N GLY A 93 -11.48 -5.99 0.70
CA GLY A 93 -11.59 -6.95 1.76
C GLY A 93 -13.05 -7.27 2.11
N ARG A 94 -13.23 -8.46 2.68
CA ARG A 94 -14.52 -8.92 3.18
C ARG A 94 -14.34 -9.86 4.36
N HIS A 95 -15.17 -9.65 5.38
CA HIS A 95 -15.35 -10.59 6.48
C HIS A 95 -16.83 -10.65 6.88
N ARG A 96 -17.18 -11.46 7.89
CA ARG A 96 -18.58 -11.71 8.28
C ARG A 96 -19.39 -10.45 8.65
N PHE A 97 -18.73 -9.35 9.02
CA PHE A 97 -19.39 -8.13 9.53
C PHE A 97 -19.32 -6.95 8.58
N SER A 98 -18.47 -7.01 7.52
CA SER A 98 -18.21 -5.86 6.63
C SER A 98 -17.67 -6.31 5.28
N SER A 99 -18.00 -5.53 4.23
CA SER A 99 -17.25 -5.49 2.98
C SER A 99 -16.67 -4.08 2.83
N TYR A 100 -15.43 -3.97 2.41
CA TYR A 100 -14.71 -2.69 2.41
C TYR A 100 -13.69 -2.61 1.28
N THR A 101 -13.43 -1.37 0.84
CA THR A 101 -12.34 -1.02 -0.05
C THR A 101 -11.45 0.02 0.63
N TRP A 102 -10.16 -0.06 0.33
CA TRP A 102 -9.18 0.91 0.77
C TRP A 102 -8.36 1.33 -0.45
N THR A 103 -8.56 2.56 -0.90
CA THR A 103 -7.94 3.09 -2.11
C THR A 103 -6.89 4.12 -1.75
N PHE A 104 -5.67 3.87 -2.18
CA PHE A 104 -4.56 4.81 -2.07
C PHE A 104 -4.38 5.53 -3.40
N ARG A 105 -4.26 6.87 -3.36
CA ARG A 105 -3.98 7.71 -4.53
C ARG A 105 -2.77 8.57 -4.27
N LEU A 106 -1.92 8.65 -5.29
CA LEU A 106 -0.69 9.42 -5.27
C LEU A 106 -0.83 10.53 -6.31
N ASP A 107 -1.14 11.73 -5.83
CA ASP A 107 -1.30 12.92 -6.67
C ASP A 107 -0.08 13.82 -6.52
N ASP A 108 0.30 14.54 -7.58
CA ASP A 108 1.37 15.52 -7.49
C ASP A 108 0.95 16.64 -6.53
N ALA A 109 1.85 17.03 -5.63
CA ALA A 109 1.61 18.13 -4.70
C ALA A 109 2.14 19.43 -5.30
N GLU A 110 1.27 20.41 -5.53
CA GLU A 110 1.65 21.76 -5.95
C GLU A 110 1.58 22.77 -4.80
N PRO A 111 2.35 23.88 -4.86
CA PRO A 111 3.62 24.13 -5.55
C PRO A 111 4.80 23.77 -4.64
N GLY A 112 5.83 23.15 -5.18
CA GLY A 112 7.07 22.88 -4.43
C GLY A 112 7.57 21.45 -4.50
N GLY A 113 6.89 20.58 -5.24
CA GLY A 113 7.28 19.19 -5.42
C GLY A 113 6.74 18.25 -4.33
N GLY A 114 6.95 16.94 -4.54
CA GLY A 114 6.45 15.89 -3.67
C GLY A 114 5.09 15.34 -4.07
N VAL A 115 4.57 14.46 -3.24
CA VAL A 115 3.36 13.67 -3.49
C VAL A 115 2.35 13.88 -2.38
N ARG A 116 1.09 14.03 -2.77
CA ARG A 116 -0.05 13.94 -1.86
C ARG A 116 -0.54 12.48 -1.85
N LEU A 117 -0.21 11.77 -0.80
CA LEU A 117 -0.67 10.40 -0.58
C LEU A 117 -2.00 10.43 0.17
N ARG A 118 -3.06 9.93 -0.47
CA ARG A 118 -4.42 9.84 0.08
C ARG A 118 -4.81 8.39 0.31
N ALA A 119 -5.55 8.13 1.38
CA ALA A 119 -6.13 6.83 1.69
C ALA A 119 -7.63 7.00 1.94
N GLU A 120 -8.45 6.58 0.98
CA GLU A 120 -9.91 6.61 1.03
C GLU A 120 -10.44 5.25 1.48
N THR A 121 -11.31 5.24 2.49
CA THR A 121 -11.99 4.03 2.96
C THR A 121 -13.46 4.08 2.59
N ARG A 122 -13.96 3.00 2.01
CA ARG A 122 -15.39 2.76 1.80
C ARG A 122 -15.78 1.43 2.40
N ALA A 123 -16.95 1.35 3.04
CA ALA A 123 -17.38 0.11 3.67
C ALA A 123 -18.90 0.03 3.82
N THR A 124 -19.40 -1.21 3.87
CA THR A 124 -20.75 -1.52 4.30
C THR A 124 -20.72 -2.46 5.49
N PHE A 125 -21.69 -2.30 6.39
CA PHE A 125 -21.78 -3.03 7.66
C PHE A 125 -23.21 -3.62 7.78
N PRO A 126 -23.46 -4.81 7.19
CA PRO A 126 -24.81 -5.36 7.13
C PRO A 126 -25.29 -5.84 8.50
N GLY A 127 -26.57 -5.56 8.77
CA GLY A 127 -27.28 -6.03 9.96
C GLY A 127 -26.85 -5.40 11.29
N PRO A 128 -27.49 -5.79 12.41
CA PRO A 128 -27.22 -5.22 13.74
C PRO A 128 -25.78 -5.48 14.22
N VAL A 129 -25.27 -6.68 13.94
CA VAL A 129 -23.89 -7.06 14.35
C VAL A 129 -22.85 -6.27 13.55
N GLY A 130 -23.10 -6.03 12.25
CA GLY A 130 -22.26 -5.13 11.44
C GLY A 130 -22.29 -3.70 11.97
N GLY A 131 -23.46 -3.21 12.40
CA GLY A 131 -23.60 -1.90 13.06
C GLY A 131 -22.79 -1.78 14.34
N LEU A 132 -22.80 -2.80 15.21
CA LEU A 132 -21.99 -2.85 16.43
C LEU A 132 -20.51 -2.89 16.11
N TYR A 133 -20.10 -3.69 15.11
CA TYR A 133 -18.72 -3.76 14.64
C TYR A 133 -18.24 -2.39 14.10
N ARG A 134 -19.10 -1.69 13.33
CA ARG A 134 -18.84 -0.32 12.87
C ARG A 134 -18.54 0.62 14.04
N LEU A 135 -19.37 0.57 15.08
CA LEU A 135 -19.20 1.42 16.28
C LEU A 135 -17.85 1.11 16.97
N LEU A 136 -17.49 -0.17 17.06
CA LEU A 136 -16.23 -0.60 17.67
C LEU A 136 -15.00 -0.15 16.86
N VAL A 137 -15.03 -0.24 15.52
CA VAL A 137 -13.86 0.05 14.68
C VAL A 137 -13.77 1.54 14.33
N LEU A 138 -14.89 2.16 13.93
CA LEU A 138 -14.91 3.56 13.53
C LEU A 138 -15.16 4.49 14.73
N GLY A 139 -16.12 4.15 15.61
CA GLY A 139 -16.49 4.98 16.76
C GLY A 139 -15.36 5.15 17.77
N THR A 140 -14.47 4.17 17.92
CA THR A 140 -13.27 4.29 18.78
C THR A 140 -12.12 5.05 18.11
N GLY A 141 -12.23 5.37 16.82
CA GLY A 141 -11.16 5.99 16.04
C GLY A 141 -9.96 5.07 15.77
N THR A 142 -10.08 3.77 16.05
CA THR A 142 -8.99 2.80 15.85
C THR A 142 -8.60 2.73 14.38
N HIS A 143 -9.58 2.68 13.46
CA HIS A 143 -9.34 2.68 12.02
C HIS A 143 -8.53 3.92 11.59
N ALA A 144 -8.98 5.12 11.95
CA ALA A 144 -8.31 6.36 11.61
C ALA A 144 -6.85 6.42 12.15
N LYS A 145 -6.61 5.93 13.37
CA LYS A 145 -5.25 5.86 13.94
C LYS A 145 -4.35 4.92 13.14
N LEU A 146 -4.85 3.75 12.75
CA LEU A 146 -4.09 2.78 11.96
C LEU A 146 -3.80 3.31 10.56
N THR A 147 -4.77 3.94 9.89
CA THR A 147 -4.59 4.56 8.58
C THR A 147 -3.52 5.66 8.63
N ARG A 148 -3.63 6.60 9.58
CA ARG A 148 -2.62 7.66 9.74
C ARG A 148 -1.24 7.11 10.04
N ARG A 149 -1.14 6.06 10.87
CA ARG A 149 0.15 5.40 11.15
C ARG A 149 0.75 4.77 9.89
N LEU A 150 -0.07 4.12 9.06
CA LEU A 150 0.37 3.55 7.79
C LEU A 150 0.92 4.65 6.86
N LEU A 151 0.15 5.74 6.65
CA LEU A 151 0.58 6.86 5.82
C LEU A 151 1.88 7.50 6.35
N THR A 152 2.00 7.68 7.67
CA THR A 152 3.23 8.20 8.28
C THR A 152 4.41 7.25 8.07
N THR A 153 4.19 5.93 8.16
CA THR A 153 5.24 4.94 7.88
C THR A 153 5.69 5.02 6.42
N ALA A 154 4.74 5.07 5.46
CA ALA A 154 5.06 5.22 4.05
C ALA A 154 5.87 6.50 3.79
N ARG A 155 5.46 7.65 4.39
CA ARG A 155 6.22 8.89 4.29
C ARG A 155 7.65 8.75 4.82
N LEU A 156 7.82 8.22 6.02
CA LEU A 156 9.14 8.06 6.62
C LEU A 156 10.04 7.11 5.82
N LEU A 157 9.47 6.13 5.14
CA LEU A 157 10.19 5.24 4.25
C LEU A 157 10.63 5.95 2.97
N ALA A 158 9.70 6.70 2.33
CA ALA A 158 9.97 7.42 1.09
C ALA A 158 10.96 8.59 1.27
N GLU A 159 10.88 9.32 2.39
CA GLU A 159 11.72 10.48 2.69
C GLU A 159 13.09 10.09 3.28
N ARG A 160 13.42 8.79 3.41
CA ARG A 160 14.76 8.37 3.83
C ARG A 160 15.78 8.81 2.79
N PRO A 161 16.90 9.44 3.20
CA PRO A 161 17.99 9.68 2.28
C PRO A 161 18.38 8.34 1.64
N TRP A 162 18.48 8.31 0.31
CA TRP A 162 18.99 7.16 -0.41
C TRP A 162 20.36 6.81 0.19
N ARG A 163 20.46 5.66 0.85
CA ARG A 163 21.77 5.11 1.17
C ARG A 163 22.37 4.71 -0.16
N GLU A 164 23.44 5.41 -0.55
CA GLU A 164 24.32 4.96 -1.61
C GLU A 164 24.57 3.46 -1.41
N ALA A 165 24.31 2.66 -2.46
CA ALA A 165 24.54 1.23 -2.40
C ALA A 165 25.98 1.00 -1.91
N PRO A 166 26.24 0.16 -0.89
CA PRO A 166 27.58 -0.17 -0.49
C PRO A 166 28.23 -0.96 -1.63
N GLY A 167 29.06 -0.31 -2.46
CA GLY A 167 29.80 -1.03 -3.48
C GLY A 167 30.05 -0.36 -4.81
N GLU A 168 30.28 0.94 -4.89
CA GLU A 168 31.21 1.44 -5.92
C GLU A 168 32.53 1.76 -5.24
N THR A 169 33.24 0.69 -4.90
CA THR A 169 34.69 0.76 -4.71
C THR A 169 35.27 1.34 -5.99
N GLN A 170 35.73 2.58 -5.92
CA GLN A 170 36.59 3.16 -6.97
C GLN A 170 37.62 2.09 -7.36
N ALA A 171 37.49 1.61 -8.57
CA ALA A 171 38.56 0.80 -9.19
C ALA A 171 39.80 1.67 -9.14
N GLU A 172 40.72 1.31 -8.25
CA GLU A 172 42.04 1.86 -8.13
C GLU A 172 42.72 1.75 -9.52
N ALA A 173 43.00 2.92 -10.10
CA ALA A 173 43.71 2.99 -11.38
C ALA A 173 45.02 2.23 -11.24
N PRO A 174 45.41 1.37 -12.22
CA PRO A 174 46.63 0.62 -12.15
C PRO A 174 47.82 1.62 -12.13
N ALA A 175 48.66 1.46 -11.12
CA ALA A 175 49.91 2.22 -10.97
C ALA A 175 50.76 2.08 -12.24
N GLU A 176 51.08 3.19 -12.85
CA GLU A 176 52.02 3.31 -13.97
C GLU A 176 53.39 2.76 -13.54
N ALA A 177 53.87 1.73 -14.25
CA ALA A 177 55.18 1.15 -14.03
C ALA A 177 56.29 2.18 -14.36
N PRO A 178 57.35 2.29 -13.54
CA PRO A 178 58.44 3.20 -13.83
C PRO A 178 59.22 2.73 -15.09
N GLY A 179 59.33 3.66 -16.05
CA GLY A 179 60.03 3.45 -17.30
C GLY A 179 61.53 3.13 -17.07
N GLU A 180 61.97 2.05 -17.64
CA GLU A 180 63.38 1.72 -17.80
C GLU A 180 64.01 2.69 -18.79
N SER A 181 65.06 3.36 -18.34
CA SER A 181 65.92 4.21 -19.14
C SER A 181 67.01 3.32 -19.82
N PRO A 182 67.20 3.37 -21.15
CA PRO A 182 68.29 2.67 -21.77
C PRO A 182 69.58 3.51 -21.69
N ALA A 183 70.66 2.85 -21.36
CA ALA A 183 72.02 3.31 -21.50
C ALA A 183 72.56 3.23 -22.95
#